data_608a71e617e097cfa4cb76e94e9984ad
#
_entry.id   608a71e617e097cfa4cb76e94e9984ad
#
_cell.length_a   1.000
_cell.length_b   1.000
_cell.length_c   1.000
_cell.angle_alpha   90.00
_cell.angle_beta   90.00
_cell.angle_gamma   90.00
#
_symmetry.space_group_name_H-M   'P 1'
#
loop_
_entity.id
_entity.type
_entity.pdbx_description
1 polymer ?
#
loop_
_entity_poly.entity_id
_entity_poly.type
_entity_poly.pdbx_seq_one_letter_code
_entity_poly.pdbx_strand_id
1 'polypeptide(L)'
;APPADSVAQEPSEILAVPRDSFPAMMRECPEATAILVHTMLDRSRHFTSAGLHDEKMISLGKLSAGLAHELNNPASAIKRSAAVLETLLRDTEAAVHALGASKLTDPQLAAIESLRGSCAGARQPGVLSPLQQAEREDRIADWLADHDIDTAIAGSLAETSLTIEALDRCAAEVRGPSLAAALRWTAASCSLRWVSSEILEAATRITKLIGEVKGFTHMDQASVPEPVDLKTSIGNTVAVLAGKARSKSAAVTVNLPADLPHVRGFAGELNQIWSNLIDNALDAVAESGRVDVSATCERQSVVVRVVDNGPGIPEQIRQQIFDPFFTTKAVGKGTGLGLDIVRRLISHNDAAIDVESAPGRTEFRVVLPIADARTTAAQS
;
A
#
# COMPACT_ATOMS: atom_id res chain seq x y z
N ALA A 1 -29.59 35.63 -5.07
CA ALA A 1 -30.33 34.80 -6.02
C ALA A 1 -29.96 33.35 -5.77
N PRO A 2 -30.84 32.37 -5.83
CA PRO A 2 -30.50 30.98 -5.72
C PRO A 2 -29.55 30.59 -6.88
N PRO A 3 -28.62 29.67 -6.66
CA PRO A 3 -27.62 29.29 -7.66
C PRO A 3 -28.20 28.43 -8.82
N ALA A 4 -29.50 28.15 -8.80
CA ALA A 4 -30.20 27.40 -9.86
C ALA A 4 -31.65 27.89 -9.97
N ASP A 5 -32.22 27.77 -11.18
CA ASP A 5 -33.62 28.02 -11.43
C ASP A 5 -34.48 26.93 -10.77
N SER A 6 -35.52 27.33 -10.05
CA SER A 6 -36.48 26.42 -9.41
C SER A 6 -37.76 26.35 -10.24
N VAL A 7 -38.14 25.12 -10.63
CA VAL A 7 -39.37 24.86 -11.40
C VAL A 7 -40.33 24.06 -10.52
N ALA A 8 -41.55 24.54 -10.36
CA ALA A 8 -42.62 23.80 -9.69
C ALA A 8 -43.10 22.64 -10.59
N GLN A 9 -43.06 21.41 -10.08
CA GLN A 9 -43.52 20.20 -10.80
C GLN A 9 -45.03 19.99 -10.68
N GLU A 10 -45.65 20.61 -9.69
CA GLU A 10 -47.10 20.53 -9.42
C GLU A 10 -47.65 21.94 -9.16
N PRO A 11 -48.97 22.17 -9.30
CA PRO A 11 -49.61 23.43 -8.90
C PRO A 11 -49.28 23.74 -7.44
N SER A 12 -48.50 24.81 -7.19
CA SER A 12 -48.00 25.15 -5.88
C SER A 12 -48.31 26.60 -5.53
N GLU A 13 -48.71 26.85 -4.30
CA GLU A 13 -48.78 28.20 -3.74
C GLU A 13 -47.42 28.59 -3.14
N ILE A 14 -46.92 29.76 -3.55
CA ILE A 14 -45.62 30.26 -3.09
C ILE A 14 -45.80 31.55 -2.30
N LEU A 15 -45.39 31.55 -1.04
CA LEU A 15 -45.24 32.74 -0.23
C LEU A 15 -43.84 33.33 -0.43
N ALA A 16 -43.78 34.49 -1.08
CA ALA A 16 -42.52 35.24 -1.21
C ALA A 16 -42.37 36.31 -0.14
N VAL A 17 -41.33 36.20 0.65
CA VAL A 17 -41.00 37.24 1.67
C VAL A 17 -39.85 38.08 1.13
N PRO A 18 -40.03 39.41 0.96
CA PRO A 18 -38.98 40.31 0.55
C PRO A 18 -37.81 40.31 1.55
N ARG A 19 -36.59 40.42 1.06
CA ARG A 19 -35.36 40.41 1.91
C ARG A 19 -35.41 41.43 3.02
N ASP A 20 -35.92 42.61 2.75
CA ASP A 20 -35.99 43.72 3.71
C ASP A 20 -37.05 43.49 4.80
N SER A 21 -38.00 42.58 4.61
CA SER A 21 -39.01 42.17 5.58
C SER A 21 -38.54 41.07 6.54
N PHE A 22 -37.41 40.40 6.24
CA PHE A 22 -36.89 39.33 7.07
C PHE A 22 -36.57 39.74 8.53
N PRO A 23 -35.97 40.92 8.80
CA PRO A 23 -35.73 41.36 10.18
C PRO A 23 -36.98 41.60 10.99
N ALA A 24 -38.08 42.06 10.33
CA ALA A 24 -39.37 42.25 11.00
C ALA A 24 -40.04 40.89 11.27
N MET A 25 -40.04 39.97 10.29
CA MET A 25 -40.55 38.63 10.46
C MET A 25 -39.88 37.87 11.59
N MET A 26 -38.54 37.98 11.73
CA MET A 26 -37.77 37.34 12.82
C MET A 26 -38.19 37.87 14.21
N ARG A 27 -38.57 39.14 14.34
CA ARG A 27 -39.00 39.74 15.61
C ARG A 27 -40.44 39.44 15.95
N GLU A 28 -41.33 39.48 14.95
CA GLU A 28 -42.77 39.40 15.16
C GLU A 28 -43.33 37.96 15.09
N CYS A 29 -42.62 37.05 14.39
CA CYS A 29 -43.02 35.65 14.23
C CYS A 29 -41.87 34.69 14.57
N PRO A 30 -41.42 34.54 15.81
CA PRO A 30 -40.32 33.73 16.21
C PRO A 30 -40.53 32.22 15.91
N GLU A 31 -41.78 31.75 16.03
CA GLU A 31 -42.14 30.36 15.71
C GLU A 31 -42.00 30.04 14.21
N ALA A 32 -42.46 30.90 13.32
CA ALA A 32 -42.30 30.76 11.90
C ALA A 32 -40.82 30.83 11.49
N THR A 33 -40.04 31.67 12.12
CA THR A 33 -38.60 31.78 11.94
C THR A 33 -37.88 30.49 12.37
N ALA A 34 -38.26 29.90 13.49
CA ALA A 34 -37.68 28.65 13.98
C ALA A 34 -37.98 27.49 13.00
N ILE A 35 -39.20 27.40 12.50
CA ILE A 35 -39.61 26.37 11.48
C ILE A 35 -38.81 26.56 10.19
N LEU A 36 -38.67 27.79 9.68
CA LEU A 36 -37.91 28.10 8.50
C LEU A 36 -36.43 27.74 8.63
N VAL A 37 -35.82 28.10 9.78
CA VAL A 37 -34.42 27.74 10.06
C VAL A 37 -34.24 26.25 10.16
N HIS A 38 -35.13 25.51 10.84
CA HIS A 38 -35.09 24.06 10.90
C HIS A 38 -35.25 23.42 9.50
N THR A 39 -36.19 23.90 8.71
CA THR A 39 -36.43 23.41 7.34
C THR A 39 -35.20 23.69 6.44
N MET A 40 -34.56 24.86 6.59
CA MET A 40 -33.35 25.20 5.85
C MET A 40 -32.14 24.32 6.28
N LEU A 41 -32.00 24.07 7.58
CA LEU A 41 -30.96 23.18 8.10
C LEU A 41 -31.16 21.74 7.64
N ASP A 42 -32.38 21.24 7.67
CA ASP A 42 -32.71 19.89 7.20
C ASP A 42 -32.54 19.76 5.68
N ARG A 43 -32.94 20.76 4.90
CA ARG A 43 -32.65 20.82 3.46
C ARG A 43 -31.15 20.88 3.20
N SER A 44 -30.40 21.71 3.92
CA SER A 44 -28.94 21.78 3.78
C SER A 44 -28.30 20.42 4.07
N ARG A 45 -28.75 19.74 5.12
CA ARG A 45 -28.28 18.38 5.46
C ARG A 45 -28.63 17.37 4.35
N HIS A 46 -29.85 17.41 3.82
CA HIS A 46 -30.28 16.56 2.71
C HIS A 46 -29.51 16.84 1.41
N PHE A 47 -29.28 18.11 1.06
CA PHE A 47 -28.47 18.47 -0.12
C PHE A 47 -26.99 18.07 0.05
N THR A 48 -26.42 18.21 1.23
CA THR A 48 -25.06 17.78 1.52
C THR A 48 -24.96 16.25 1.47
N SER A 49 -25.96 15.54 1.98
CA SER A 49 -26.01 14.08 1.97
C SER A 49 -26.24 13.53 0.55
N ALA A 50 -27.11 14.11 -0.27
CA ALA A 50 -27.35 13.70 -1.65
C ALA A 50 -26.13 14.01 -2.55
N GLY A 51 -25.50 15.18 -2.41
CA GLY A 51 -24.27 15.53 -3.12
C GLY A 51 -23.12 14.61 -2.77
N LEU A 52 -22.96 14.25 -1.49
CA LEU A 52 -21.99 13.24 -1.03
C LEU A 52 -22.30 11.84 -1.56
N HIS A 53 -23.58 11.50 -1.73
CA HIS A 53 -23.98 10.20 -2.28
C HIS A 53 -23.69 10.09 -3.77
N ASP A 54 -23.96 11.14 -4.54
CA ASP A 54 -23.64 11.22 -5.97
C ASP A 54 -22.13 11.25 -6.21
N GLU A 55 -21.37 12.00 -5.42
CA GLU A 55 -19.92 12.02 -5.44
C GLU A 55 -19.33 10.66 -5.04
N LYS A 56 -19.93 9.98 -4.04
CA LYS A 56 -19.59 8.60 -3.65
C LYS A 56 -19.86 7.62 -4.80
N MET A 57 -20.99 7.72 -5.50
CA MET A 57 -21.33 6.83 -6.62
C MET A 57 -20.42 7.03 -7.83
N ILE A 58 -20.07 8.27 -8.17
CA ILE A 58 -19.11 8.59 -9.24
C ILE A 58 -17.72 8.11 -8.86
N SER A 59 -17.30 8.32 -7.61
CA SER A 59 -16.03 7.85 -7.07
C SER A 59 -15.99 6.32 -7.01
N LEU A 60 -17.08 5.66 -6.58
CA LEU A 60 -17.19 4.20 -6.55
C LEU A 60 -17.15 3.60 -7.98
N GLY A 61 -17.73 4.27 -8.97
CA GLY A 61 -17.63 3.84 -10.38
C GLY A 61 -16.21 3.92 -10.93
N LYS A 62 -15.50 5.01 -10.65
CA LYS A 62 -14.07 5.16 -11.00
C LYS A 62 -13.18 4.19 -10.21
N LEU A 63 -13.46 4.01 -8.91
CA LEU A 63 -12.82 3.03 -8.03
C LEU A 63 -12.99 1.61 -8.54
N SER A 64 -14.21 1.21 -8.96
CA SER A 64 -14.49 -0.15 -9.40
C SER A 64 -13.70 -0.54 -10.64
N ALA A 65 -13.53 0.36 -11.61
CA ALA A 65 -12.76 0.10 -12.82
C ALA A 65 -11.23 -0.01 -12.52
N GLY A 66 -10.69 0.92 -11.74
CA GLY A 66 -9.28 0.92 -11.33
C GLY A 66 -8.95 -0.29 -10.44
N LEU A 67 -9.83 -0.58 -9.47
CA LEU A 67 -9.68 -1.71 -8.56
C LEU A 67 -9.74 -3.05 -9.28
N ALA A 68 -10.67 -3.21 -10.24
CA ALA A 68 -10.74 -4.43 -11.06
C ALA A 68 -9.42 -4.65 -11.82
N HIS A 69 -8.84 -3.59 -12.37
CA HIS A 69 -7.54 -3.66 -13.04
C HIS A 69 -6.40 -4.01 -12.07
N GLU A 70 -6.35 -3.35 -10.91
CA GLU A 70 -5.34 -3.57 -9.86
C GLU A 70 -5.44 -4.96 -9.22
N LEU A 71 -6.64 -5.55 -9.11
CA LEU A 71 -6.84 -6.93 -8.63
C LEU A 71 -6.54 -7.98 -9.70
N ASN A 72 -6.89 -7.70 -10.97
CA ASN A 72 -6.66 -8.63 -12.06
C ASN A 72 -5.16 -8.85 -12.34
N ASN A 73 -4.33 -7.84 -12.12
CA ASN A 73 -2.88 -7.94 -12.31
C ASN A 73 -2.23 -9.03 -11.43
N PRO A 74 -2.30 -8.97 -10.09
CA PRO A 74 -1.73 -10.01 -9.24
C PRO A 74 -2.47 -11.35 -9.37
N ALA A 75 -3.79 -11.37 -9.60
CA ALA A 75 -4.53 -12.60 -9.85
C ALA A 75 -4.03 -13.31 -11.11
N SER A 76 -3.75 -12.56 -12.18
CA SER A 76 -3.16 -13.10 -13.40
C SER A 76 -1.73 -13.61 -13.20
N ALA A 77 -0.93 -12.94 -12.35
CA ALA A 77 0.39 -13.42 -11.97
C ALA A 77 0.28 -14.77 -11.24
N ILE A 78 -0.55 -14.86 -10.20
CA ILE A 78 -0.81 -16.12 -9.47
C ILE A 78 -1.22 -17.24 -10.43
N LYS A 79 -2.15 -16.95 -11.37
CA LYS A 79 -2.64 -17.94 -12.33
C LYS A 79 -1.52 -18.45 -13.24
N ARG A 80 -0.65 -17.57 -13.75
CA ARG A 80 0.51 -17.96 -14.58
C ARG A 80 1.50 -18.80 -13.78
N SER A 81 1.88 -18.34 -12.58
CA SER A 81 2.83 -19.03 -11.72
C SER A 81 2.30 -20.38 -11.25
N ALA A 82 1.01 -20.48 -10.93
CA ALA A 82 0.37 -21.75 -10.58
C ALA A 82 0.32 -22.74 -11.76
N ALA A 83 0.16 -22.25 -13.00
CA ALA A 83 0.12 -23.10 -14.19
C ALA A 83 1.44 -23.86 -14.46
N VAL A 84 2.58 -23.26 -14.10
CA VAL A 84 3.90 -23.89 -14.29
C VAL A 84 4.34 -24.73 -13.09
N LEU A 85 3.69 -24.56 -11.93
CA LEU A 85 4.08 -25.20 -10.68
C LEU A 85 4.08 -26.73 -10.77
N GLU A 86 3.05 -27.32 -11.38
CA GLU A 86 2.91 -28.77 -11.54
C GLU A 86 4.03 -29.36 -12.42
N THR A 87 4.42 -28.65 -13.46
CA THR A 87 5.54 -29.07 -14.32
C THR A 87 6.86 -29.00 -13.56
N LEU A 88 7.12 -27.91 -12.85
CA LEU A 88 8.33 -27.74 -12.03
C LEU A 88 8.44 -28.79 -10.92
N LEU A 89 7.31 -29.19 -10.31
CA LEU A 89 7.29 -30.26 -9.32
C LEU A 89 7.70 -31.59 -9.95
N ARG A 90 7.11 -31.96 -11.09
CA ARG A 90 7.47 -33.19 -11.83
C ARG A 90 8.94 -33.21 -12.26
N ASP A 91 9.45 -32.08 -12.76
CA ASP A 91 10.86 -31.94 -13.13
C ASP A 91 11.79 -32.10 -11.94
N THR A 92 11.39 -31.53 -10.79
CA THR A 92 12.12 -31.67 -9.52
C THR A 92 12.14 -33.12 -9.06
N GLU A 93 10.99 -33.82 -9.08
CA GLU A 93 10.88 -35.22 -8.71
C GLU A 93 11.74 -36.11 -9.61
N ALA A 94 11.66 -35.91 -10.94
CA ALA A 94 12.48 -36.66 -11.92
C ALA A 94 13.97 -36.46 -11.68
N ALA A 95 14.40 -35.21 -11.40
CA ALA A 95 15.80 -34.90 -11.12
C ALA A 95 16.28 -35.51 -9.78
N VAL A 96 15.45 -35.52 -8.75
CA VAL A 96 15.74 -36.16 -7.45
C VAL A 96 15.86 -37.68 -7.63
N HIS A 97 14.97 -38.31 -8.39
CA HIS A 97 15.07 -39.73 -8.71
C HIS A 97 16.38 -40.08 -9.43
N ALA A 98 16.78 -39.28 -10.43
CA ALA A 98 18.04 -39.47 -11.16
C ALA A 98 19.25 -39.34 -10.23
N LEU A 99 19.26 -38.35 -9.31
CA LEU A 99 20.30 -38.17 -8.30
C LEU A 99 20.37 -39.36 -7.34
N GLY A 100 19.22 -39.81 -6.83
CA GLY A 100 19.13 -40.93 -5.92
C GLY A 100 19.67 -42.26 -6.52
N ALA A 101 19.55 -42.44 -7.83
CA ALA A 101 20.11 -43.57 -8.54
C ALA A 101 21.64 -43.48 -8.72
N SER A 102 22.24 -42.30 -8.55
CA SER A 102 23.63 -42.01 -8.94
C SER A 102 24.66 -42.38 -7.87
N LYS A 103 24.33 -43.00 -6.73
CA LYS A 103 25.25 -43.40 -5.66
C LYS A 103 26.38 -42.39 -5.40
N LEU A 104 26.00 -41.14 -5.14
CA LEU A 104 26.94 -40.04 -4.95
C LEU A 104 27.77 -40.22 -3.68
N THR A 105 29.04 -39.81 -3.73
CA THR A 105 29.94 -39.75 -2.55
C THR A 105 29.67 -38.47 -1.75
N ASP A 106 30.09 -38.43 -0.47
CA ASP A 106 29.92 -37.24 0.40
C ASP A 106 30.54 -35.98 -0.22
N PRO A 107 31.75 -35.97 -0.85
CA PRO A 107 32.27 -34.79 -1.55
C PRO A 107 31.38 -34.30 -2.69
N GLN A 108 30.80 -35.23 -3.46
CA GLN A 108 29.89 -34.90 -4.57
C GLN A 108 28.59 -34.30 -4.08
N LEU A 109 28.02 -34.83 -2.99
CA LEU A 109 26.85 -34.24 -2.33
C LEU A 109 27.15 -32.83 -1.84
N ALA A 110 28.31 -32.62 -1.20
CA ALA A 110 28.72 -31.30 -0.73
C ALA A 110 28.89 -30.28 -1.88
N ALA A 111 29.44 -30.73 -3.03
CA ALA A 111 29.57 -29.87 -4.21
C ALA A 111 28.20 -29.47 -4.79
N ILE A 112 27.24 -30.40 -4.85
CA ILE A 112 25.87 -30.12 -5.29
C ILE A 112 25.14 -29.18 -4.33
N GLU A 113 25.31 -29.38 -3.01
CA GLU A 113 24.72 -28.49 -2.00
C GLU A 113 25.32 -27.07 -2.06
N SER A 114 26.63 -26.96 -2.27
CA SER A 114 27.31 -25.67 -2.48
C SER A 114 26.81 -24.95 -3.71
N LEU A 115 26.62 -25.67 -4.83
CA LEU A 115 26.04 -25.13 -6.06
C LEU A 115 24.61 -24.59 -5.80
N ARG A 116 23.78 -25.40 -5.14
CA ARG A 116 22.41 -25.00 -4.78
C ARG A 116 22.38 -23.81 -3.81
N GLY A 117 23.32 -23.75 -2.88
CA GLY A 117 23.48 -22.61 -1.97
C GLY A 117 23.78 -21.31 -2.74
N SER A 118 24.60 -21.40 -3.79
CA SER A 118 24.92 -20.26 -4.67
C SER A 118 23.70 -19.75 -5.45
N CYS A 119 22.71 -20.63 -5.72
CA CYS A 119 21.45 -20.26 -6.38
C CYS A 119 20.37 -19.72 -5.42
N ALA A 120 20.57 -19.87 -4.10
CA ALA A 120 19.55 -19.51 -3.10
C ALA A 120 19.42 -18.00 -2.87
N GLY A 121 20.32 -17.18 -3.43
CA GLY A 121 20.19 -15.73 -3.45
C GLY A 121 18.90 -15.31 -4.19
N ALA A 122 18.22 -14.31 -3.67
CA ALA A 122 17.03 -13.75 -4.32
C ALA A 122 17.40 -13.37 -5.78
N ARG A 123 16.52 -13.74 -6.72
CA ARG A 123 16.56 -13.13 -8.05
C ARG A 123 16.69 -11.63 -7.85
N GLN A 124 17.70 -11.00 -8.40
CA GLN A 124 17.83 -9.55 -8.40
C GLN A 124 17.06 -8.99 -9.61
N PRO A 125 15.74 -8.74 -9.49
CA PRO A 125 14.98 -8.20 -10.60
C PRO A 125 15.51 -6.79 -10.90
N GLY A 126 15.98 -6.59 -12.11
CA GLY A 126 16.36 -5.27 -12.59
C GLY A 126 17.83 -4.87 -12.49
N VAL A 127 18.74 -5.76 -12.06
CA VAL A 127 20.19 -5.47 -12.02
C VAL A 127 20.85 -5.64 -13.39
N LEU A 128 20.36 -6.56 -14.23
CA LEU A 128 20.89 -6.80 -15.58
C LEU A 128 19.96 -6.22 -16.64
N SER A 129 20.53 -5.61 -17.68
CA SER A 129 19.79 -5.24 -18.88
C SER A 129 19.34 -6.51 -19.63
N PRO A 130 18.30 -6.44 -20.48
CA PRO A 130 17.88 -7.59 -21.30
C PRO A 130 19.03 -8.18 -22.13
N LEU A 131 19.95 -7.36 -22.62
CA LEU A 131 21.14 -7.79 -23.35
C LEU A 131 22.10 -8.59 -22.46
N GLN A 132 22.38 -8.07 -21.25
CA GLN A 132 23.24 -8.75 -20.29
C GLN A 132 22.65 -10.08 -19.82
N GLN A 133 21.31 -10.15 -19.70
CA GLN A 133 20.62 -11.39 -19.37
C GLN A 133 20.76 -12.44 -20.51
N ALA A 134 20.58 -12.02 -21.76
CA ALA A 134 20.78 -12.89 -22.92
C ALA A 134 22.24 -13.38 -23.03
N GLU A 135 23.23 -12.47 -22.88
CA GLU A 135 24.65 -12.85 -22.89
C GLU A 135 25.01 -13.84 -21.77
N ARG A 136 24.33 -13.73 -20.63
CA ARG A 136 24.52 -14.66 -19.52
C ARG A 136 23.92 -16.03 -19.82
N GLU A 137 22.72 -16.06 -20.40
CA GLU A 137 22.05 -17.28 -20.83
C GLU A 137 22.87 -18.01 -21.87
N ASP A 138 23.37 -17.31 -22.90
CA ASP A 138 24.23 -17.86 -23.93
C ASP A 138 25.49 -18.48 -23.32
N ARG A 139 26.20 -17.82 -22.42
CA ARG A 139 27.39 -18.35 -21.73
C ARG A 139 27.09 -19.63 -20.94
N ILE A 140 25.92 -19.70 -20.28
CA ILE A 140 25.54 -20.89 -19.52
C ILE A 140 25.14 -22.00 -20.50
N ALA A 141 24.46 -21.69 -21.62
CA ALA A 141 24.11 -22.64 -22.65
C ALA A 141 25.36 -23.26 -23.30
N ASP A 142 26.35 -22.43 -23.65
CA ASP A 142 27.65 -22.91 -24.19
C ASP A 142 28.36 -23.84 -23.20
N TRP A 143 28.42 -23.45 -21.91
CA TRP A 143 28.98 -24.26 -20.85
C TRP A 143 28.28 -25.61 -20.69
N LEU A 144 26.93 -25.63 -20.75
CA LEU A 144 26.14 -26.87 -20.70
C LEU A 144 26.42 -27.79 -21.92
N ALA A 145 26.51 -27.21 -23.12
CA ALA A 145 26.82 -27.93 -24.34
C ALA A 145 28.22 -28.56 -24.28
N ASP A 146 29.23 -27.85 -23.76
CA ASP A 146 30.60 -28.36 -23.59
C ASP A 146 30.68 -29.56 -22.61
N HIS A 147 29.66 -29.72 -21.76
CA HIS A 147 29.55 -30.80 -20.78
C HIS A 147 28.52 -31.90 -21.19
N ASP A 148 28.05 -31.92 -22.46
CA ASP A 148 27.02 -32.83 -22.97
C ASP A 148 25.69 -32.78 -22.15
N ILE A 149 25.30 -31.58 -21.65
CA ILE A 149 24.09 -31.37 -20.87
C ILE A 149 23.07 -30.56 -21.70
N ASP A 150 21.80 -30.92 -21.57
CA ASP A 150 20.69 -30.26 -22.24
C ASP A 150 20.66 -28.73 -21.90
N THR A 151 20.76 -27.91 -22.93
CA THR A 151 20.79 -26.45 -22.82
C THR A 151 19.44 -25.82 -22.44
N ALA A 152 18.33 -26.57 -22.46
CA ALA A 152 17.00 -26.11 -22.13
C ALA A 152 16.89 -25.52 -20.70
N ILE A 153 17.81 -25.90 -19.79
CA ILE A 153 17.86 -25.37 -18.42
C ILE A 153 18.67 -24.06 -18.28
N ALA A 154 19.33 -23.61 -19.36
CA ALA A 154 20.21 -22.41 -19.30
C ALA A 154 19.47 -21.17 -18.83
N GLY A 155 18.27 -20.90 -19.36
CA GLY A 155 17.44 -19.77 -18.96
C GLY A 155 17.12 -19.77 -17.47
N SER A 156 16.71 -20.92 -16.92
CA SER A 156 16.39 -21.06 -15.50
C SER A 156 17.63 -20.85 -14.60
N LEU A 157 18.81 -21.31 -15.04
CA LEU A 157 20.07 -21.09 -14.32
C LEU A 157 20.55 -19.64 -14.43
N ALA A 158 20.38 -19.01 -15.61
CA ALA A 158 20.75 -17.62 -15.85
C ALA A 158 19.92 -16.63 -15.01
N GLU A 159 18.73 -17.01 -14.60
CA GLU A 159 17.88 -16.22 -13.69
C GLU A 159 18.34 -16.23 -12.23
N THR A 160 19.29 -17.09 -11.88
CA THR A 160 19.84 -17.23 -10.53
C THR A 160 21.11 -16.38 -10.35
N SER A 161 21.69 -16.36 -9.16
CA SER A 161 23.00 -15.74 -8.88
C SER A 161 24.19 -16.69 -9.24
N LEU A 162 23.94 -17.80 -9.91
CA LEU A 162 24.93 -18.80 -10.25
C LEU A 162 25.99 -18.23 -11.20
N THR A 163 27.26 -18.55 -10.96
CA THR A 163 28.39 -18.14 -11.83
C THR A 163 28.99 -19.35 -12.54
N ILE A 164 29.69 -19.12 -13.65
CA ILE A 164 30.41 -20.18 -14.37
C ILE A 164 31.43 -20.89 -13.47
N GLU A 165 32.13 -20.13 -12.62
CA GLU A 165 33.10 -20.69 -11.67
C GLU A 165 32.43 -21.63 -10.64
N ALA A 166 31.16 -21.41 -10.30
CA ALA A 166 30.41 -22.32 -9.44
C ALA A 166 30.01 -23.59 -10.17
N LEU A 167 29.67 -23.50 -11.47
CA LEU A 167 29.45 -24.64 -12.34
C LEU A 167 30.72 -25.46 -12.49
N ASP A 168 31.87 -24.83 -12.76
CA ASP A 168 33.18 -25.51 -12.91
C ASP A 168 33.57 -26.25 -11.62
N ARG A 169 33.39 -25.64 -10.46
CA ARG A 169 33.66 -26.30 -9.16
C ARG A 169 32.81 -27.54 -8.97
N CYS A 170 31.55 -27.49 -9.35
CA CYS A 170 30.67 -28.66 -9.26
C CYS A 170 31.09 -29.75 -10.30
N ALA A 171 31.41 -29.36 -11.53
CA ALA A 171 31.83 -30.29 -12.60
C ALA A 171 33.19 -30.95 -12.31
N ALA A 172 34.06 -30.34 -11.50
CA ALA A 172 35.30 -30.95 -11.05
C ALA A 172 35.06 -32.20 -10.21
N GLU A 173 34.03 -32.22 -9.38
CA GLU A 173 33.70 -33.32 -8.46
C GLU A 173 32.63 -34.24 -9.02
N VAL A 174 31.66 -33.72 -9.76
CA VAL A 174 30.50 -34.47 -10.31
C VAL A 174 30.55 -34.45 -11.81
N ARG A 175 30.46 -35.63 -12.46
CA ARG A 175 30.58 -35.75 -13.92
C ARG A 175 29.44 -36.56 -14.53
N GLY A 176 29.26 -36.39 -15.85
CA GLY A 176 28.35 -37.19 -16.66
C GLY A 176 26.87 -37.07 -16.21
N PRO A 177 26.12 -38.20 -16.21
CA PRO A 177 24.68 -38.16 -15.90
C PRO A 177 24.33 -37.58 -14.53
N SER A 178 25.22 -37.74 -13.55
CA SER A 178 25.02 -37.18 -12.19
C SER A 178 25.14 -35.66 -12.17
N LEU A 179 26.03 -35.07 -12.96
CA LEU A 179 26.14 -33.62 -13.12
C LEU A 179 24.89 -33.07 -13.80
N ALA A 180 24.43 -33.72 -14.90
CA ALA A 180 23.20 -33.33 -15.59
C ALA A 180 21.98 -33.38 -14.64
N ALA A 181 21.85 -34.42 -13.82
CA ALA A 181 20.79 -34.54 -12.84
C ALA A 181 20.87 -33.47 -11.75
N ALA A 182 22.07 -33.16 -11.25
CA ALA A 182 22.31 -32.12 -10.24
C ALA A 182 21.92 -30.71 -10.75
N LEU A 183 22.28 -30.40 -12.00
CA LEU A 183 21.96 -29.11 -12.59
C LEU A 183 20.46 -28.97 -12.87
N ARG A 184 19.80 -30.02 -13.38
CA ARG A 184 18.34 -30.03 -13.55
C ARG A 184 17.62 -29.86 -12.24
N TRP A 185 18.04 -30.55 -11.17
CA TRP A 185 17.48 -30.38 -9.83
C TRP A 185 17.67 -28.97 -9.29
N THR A 186 18.86 -28.40 -9.49
CA THR A 186 19.16 -27.03 -9.07
C THR A 186 18.29 -26.02 -9.81
N ALA A 187 18.20 -26.12 -11.14
CA ALA A 187 17.35 -25.26 -11.97
C ALA A 187 15.88 -25.34 -11.56
N ALA A 188 15.32 -26.56 -11.49
CA ALA A 188 13.93 -26.79 -11.11
C ALA A 188 13.63 -26.29 -9.69
N SER A 189 14.53 -26.55 -8.71
CA SER A 189 14.38 -26.09 -7.32
C SER A 189 14.42 -24.56 -7.21
N CYS A 190 15.26 -23.88 -8.00
CA CYS A 190 15.33 -22.43 -8.01
C CYS A 190 14.09 -21.80 -8.65
N SER A 191 13.63 -22.35 -9.78
CA SER A 191 12.39 -21.93 -10.43
C SER A 191 11.16 -22.13 -9.51
N LEU A 192 11.11 -23.25 -8.79
CA LEU A 192 10.03 -23.55 -7.84
C LEU A 192 9.96 -22.51 -6.71
N ARG A 193 11.11 -22.17 -6.12
CA ARG A 193 11.19 -21.12 -5.08
C ARG A 193 10.78 -19.76 -5.61
N TRP A 194 11.20 -19.43 -6.82
CA TRP A 194 10.84 -18.17 -7.44
C TRP A 194 9.33 -18.06 -7.67
N VAL A 195 8.72 -19.08 -8.29
CA VAL A 195 7.27 -19.16 -8.52
C VAL A 195 6.49 -19.06 -7.20
N SER A 196 6.96 -19.74 -6.15
CA SER A 196 6.37 -19.68 -4.82
C SER A 196 6.44 -18.26 -4.24
N SER A 197 7.57 -17.56 -4.41
CA SER A 197 7.74 -16.18 -3.95
C SER A 197 6.84 -15.21 -4.73
N GLU A 198 6.71 -15.38 -6.04
CA GLU A 198 5.83 -14.56 -6.88
C GLU A 198 4.36 -14.71 -6.49
N ILE A 199 3.92 -15.95 -6.21
CA ILE A 199 2.56 -16.22 -5.72
C ILE A 199 2.33 -15.52 -4.38
N LEU A 200 3.27 -15.62 -3.44
CA LEU A 200 3.17 -15.00 -2.13
C LEU A 200 3.13 -13.48 -2.22
N GLU A 201 3.96 -12.88 -3.05
CA GLU A 201 3.98 -11.43 -3.28
C GLU A 201 2.65 -10.95 -3.88
N ALA A 202 2.15 -11.65 -4.90
CA ALA A 202 0.88 -11.34 -5.54
C ALA A 202 -0.32 -11.51 -4.58
N ALA A 203 -0.32 -12.57 -3.75
CA ALA A 203 -1.35 -12.79 -2.72
C ALA A 203 -1.31 -11.70 -1.64
N THR A 204 -0.13 -11.30 -1.20
CA THR A 204 0.07 -10.21 -0.23
C THR A 204 -0.47 -8.90 -0.79
N ARG A 205 -0.24 -8.64 -2.08
CA ARG A 205 -0.77 -7.45 -2.76
C ARG A 205 -2.29 -7.45 -2.82
N ILE A 206 -2.92 -8.59 -3.13
CA ILE A 206 -4.39 -8.73 -3.11
C ILE A 206 -4.93 -8.46 -1.70
N THR A 207 -4.31 -9.02 -0.67
CA THR A 207 -4.73 -8.82 0.73
C THR A 207 -4.65 -7.34 1.13
N LYS A 208 -3.58 -6.64 0.71
CA LYS A 208 -3.43 -5.20 0.94
C LYS A 208 -4.54 -4.41 0.25
N LEU A 209 -4.82 -4.68 -1.04
CA LEU A 209 -5.90 -4.03 -1.80
C LEU A 209 -7.27 -4.26 -1.16
N ILE A 210 -7.57 -5.47 -0.72
CA ILE A 210 -8.83 -5.79 -0.02
C ILE A 210 -8.92 -4.99 1.29
N GLY A 211 -7.82 -4.86 2.04
CA GLY A 211 -7.78 -4.05 3.26
C GLY A 211 -8.06 -2.58 3.00
N GLU A 212 -7.49 -2.00 1.95
CA GLU A 212 -7.73 -0.61 1.53
C GLU A 212 -9.19 -0.40 1.11
N VAL A 213 -9.78 -1.33 0.34
CA VAL A 213 -11.20 -1.29 -0.04
C VAL A 213 -12.13 -1.44 1.15
N LYS A 214 -11.81 -2.36 2.06
CA LYS A 214 -12.60 -2.56 3.28
C LYS A 214 -12.60 -1.30 4.15
N GLY A 215 -11.46 -0.63 4.29
CA GLY A 215 -11.36 0.68 4.94
C GLY A 215 -12.28 1.72 4.27
N PHE A 216 -12.39 1.67 2.93
CA PHE A 216 -13.27 2.54 2.16
C PHE A 216 -14.77 2.25 2.38
N THR A 217 -15.16 0.98 2.49
CA THR A 217 -16.58 0.57 2.61
C THR A 217 -17.08 0.57 4.07
N HIS A 218 -16.21 0.41 5.06
CA HIS A 218 -16.58 0.39 6.47
C HIS A 218 -16.67 1.77 7.14
N MET A 219 -16.47 2.87 6.41
CA MET A 219 -16.68 4.24 6.91
C MET A 219 -18.11 4.50 7.43
N ASP A 220 -19.07 3.65 7.08
CA ASP A 220 -20.48 3.81 7.47
C ASP A 220 -20.84 3.11 8.82
N GLN A 221 -19.90 2.43 9.51
CA GLN A 221 -20.22 1.64 10.71
C GLN A 221 -19.75 2.24 12.04
N ALA A 222 -18.92 3.28 12.06
CA ALA A 222 -18.54 3.96 13.30
C ALA A 222 -19.59 5.02 13.64
N SER A 223 -20.39 4.75 14.64
CA SER A 223 -21.59 5.52 14.91
C SER A 223 -21.38 6.86 15.64
N VAL A 224 -20.28 7.04 16.35
CA VAL A 224 -20.03 8.32 17.10
C VAL A 224 -18.52 8.54 17.26
N PRO A 225 -18.00 9.77 17.02
CA PRO A 225 -16.60 10.08 17.33
C PRO A 225 -16.37 10.05 18.85
N GLU A 226 -15.24 9.47 19.27
CA GLU A 226 -14.86 9.27 20.65
C GLU A 226 -13.55 10.02 21.00
N PRO A 227 -13.25 10.21 22.29
CA PRO A 227 -11.93 10.68 22.69
C PRO A 227 -10.85 9.63 22.41
N VAL A 228 -9.88 9.95 21.54
CA VAL A 228 -8.81 9.05 21.13
C VAL A 228 -7.47 9.48 21.69
N ASP A 229 -6.74 8.56 22.33
CA ASP A 229 -5.35 8.75 22.74
C ASP A 229 -4.41 8.54 21.53
N LEU A 230 -3.83 9.64 21.06
CA LEU A 230 -2.90 9.61 19.93
C LEU A 230 -1.59 8.85 20.22
N LYS A 231 -1.16 8.76 21.48
CA LYS A 231 0.05 8.01 21.82
C LYS A 231 -0.15 6.52 21.55
N THR A 232 -1.27 6.00 22.02
CA THR A 232 -1.65 4.59 21.78
C THR A 232 -1.87 4.34 20.29
N SER A 233 -2.59 5.22 19.61
CA SER A 233 -2.92 5.11 18.18
C SER A 233 -1.66 5.10 17.30
N ILE A 234 -0.79 6.11 17.44
CA ILE A 234 0.46 6.22 16.67
C ILE A 234 1.46 5.14 17.08
N GLY A 235 1.57 4.85 18.38
CA GLY A 235 2.46 3.80 18.89
C GLY A 235 2.15 2.42 18.31
N ASN A 236 0.89 2.03 18.29
CA ASN A 236 0.43 0.78 17.67
C ASN A 236 0.73 0.74 16.17
N THR A 237 0.52 1.84 15.46
CA THR A 237 0.80 1.94 14.02
C THR A 237 2.30 1.76 13.74
N VAL A 238 3.17 2.43 14.50
CA VAL A 238 4.62 2.32 14.35
C VAL A 238 5.09 0.90 14.67
N ALA A 239 4.52 0.24 15.68
CA ALA A 239 4.83 -1.14 16.02
C ALA A 239 4.50 -2.11 14.84
N VAL A 240 3.37 -1.93 14.18
CA VAL A 240 2.99 -2.70 12.99
C VAL A 240 3.97 -2.47 11.83
N LEU A 241 4.41 -1.24 11.60
CA LEU A 241 5.32 -0.87 10.52
C LEU A 241 6.82 -1.12 10.84
N ALA A 242 7.15 -1.55 12.07
CA ALA A 242 8.53 -1.78 12.51
C ALA A 242 9.28 -2.81 11.64
N GLY A 243 8.57 -3.82 11.09
CA GLY A 243 9.14 -4.79 10.14
C GLY A 243 9.65 -4.12 8.87
N LYS A 244 8.85 -3.24 8.28
CA LYS A 244 9.19 -2.47 7.07
C LYS A 244 10.33 -1.48 7.33
N ALA A 245 10.30 -0.79 8.48
CA ALA A 245 11.38 0.10 8.87
C ALA A 245 12.72 -0.64 8.99
N ARG A 246 12.73 -1.82 9.65
CA ARG A 246 13.94 -2.66 9.77
C ARG A 246 14.46 -3.14 8.42
N SER A 247 13.59 -3.59 7.53
CA SER A 247 14.03 -4.09 6.20
C SER A 247 14.71 -3.02 5.35
N LYS A 248 14.40 -1.74 5.59
CA LYS A 248 15.04 -0.57 4.96
C LYS A 248 16.16 0.06 5.82
N SER A 249 16.44 -0.50 7.00
CA SER A 249 17.34 0.13 8.00
C SER A 249 16.93 1.57 8.32
N ALA A 250 15.66 1.93 8.15
CA ALA A 250 15.14 3.27 8.36
C ALA A 250 14.86 3.51 9.85
N ALA A 251 15.23 4.69 10.36
CA ALA A 251 14.93 5.10 11.73
C ALA A 251 13.55 5.75 11.79
N VAL A 252 12.67 5.25 12.67
CA VAL A 252 11.38 5.89 12.97
C VAL A 252 11.43 6.43 14.39
N THR A 253 11.29 7.76 14.52
CA THR A 253 11.30 8.45 15.81
C THR A 253 9.91 8.95 16.14
N VAL A 254 9.43 8.71 17.37
CA VAL A 254 8.13 9.19 17.84
C VAL A 254 8.35 10.12 19.04
N ASN A 255 7.97 11.39 18.89
CA ASN A 255 8.10 12.41 19.91
C ASN A 255 6.73 13.03 20.22
N LEU A 256 6.03 12.47 21.20
CA LEU A 256 4.71 12.91 21.63
C LEU A 256 4.77 13.38 23.09
N PRO A 257 4.33 14.64 23.41
CA PRO A 257 4.30 15.15 24.77
C PRO A 257 3.53 14.25 25.72
N ALA A 258 3.96 14.20 26.99
CA ALA A 258 3.32 13.36 28.00
C ALA A 258 1.88 13.79 28.29
N ASP A 259 1.59 15.05 28.20
CA ASP A 259 0.32 15.73 28.50
C ASP A 259 -0.53 16.04 27.25
N LEU A 260 -0.28 15.32 26.13
CA LEU A 260 -1.05 15.52 24.92
C LEU A 260 -2.53 15.19 25.15
N PRO A 261 -3.46 16.14 24.89
CA PRO A 261 -4.88 15.90 25.09
C PRO A 261 -5.42 14.86 24.09
N HIS A 262 -6.49 14.17 24.49
CA HIS A 262 -7.22 13.31 23.58
C HIS A 262 -7.85 14.15 22.47
N VAL A 263 -7.88 13.57 21.25
CA VAL A 263 -8.55 14.19 20.10
C VAL A 263 -9.94 13.56 19.92
N ARG A 264 -10.87 14.33 19.37
CA ARG A 264 -12.18 13.82 18.99
C ARG A 264 -12.07 13.18 17.60
N GLY A 265 -12.42 11.90 17.48
CA GLY A 265 -12.38 11.22 16.21
C GLY A 265 -12.77 9.75 16.28
N PHE A 266 -12.65 9.06 15.17
CA PHE A 266 -12.88 7.62 15.04
C PHE A 266 -11.55 6.88 15.12
N ALA A 267 -11.33 6.12 16.20
CA ALA A 267 -10.03 5.49 16.49
C ALA A 267 -9.49 4.64 15.33
N GLY A 268 -10.35 3.84 14.69
CA GLY A 268 -9.96 3.03 13.54
C GLY A 268 -9.51 3.85 12.32
N GLU A 269 -10.17 4.97 12.06
CA GLU A 269 -9.85 5.88 10.97
C GLU A 269 -8.54 6.64 11.22
N LEU A 270 -8.34 7.11 12.45
CA LEU A 270 -7.09 7.76 12.84
C LEU A 270 -5.91 6.78 12.70
N ASN A 271 -6.05 5.52 13.12
CA ASN A 271 -5.03 4.50 12.90
C ASN A 271 -4.72 4.32 11.40
N GLN A 272 -5.72 4.37 10.54
CA GLN A 272 -5.53 4.26 9.10
C GLN A 272 -4.85 5.50 8.50
N ILE A 273 -5.15 6.70 8.99
CA ILE A 273 -4.44 7.92 8.60
C ILE A 273 -2.94 7.77 8.89
N TRP A 274 -2.60 7.40 10.14
CA TRP A 274 -1.19 7.24 10.52
C TRP A 274 -0.50 6.13 9.74
N SER A 275 -1.19 5.01 9.53
CA SER A 275 -0.65 3.90 8.74
C SER A 275 -0.30 4.34 7.31
N ASN A 276 -1.20 5.05 6.64
CA ASN A 276 -0.96 5.51 5.27
C ASN A 276 0.16 6.56 5.20
N LEU A 277 0.20 7.53 6.12
CA LEU A 277 1.21 8.58 6.11
C LEU A 277 2.60 8.02 6.45
N ILE A 278 2.72 7.17 7.48
CA ILE A 278 4.00 6.59 7.90
C ILE A 278 4.49 5.54 6.87
N ASP A 279 3.59 4.75 6.30
CA ASP A 279 3.94 3.80 5.23
C ASP A 279 4.47 4.51 3.98
N ASN A 280 3.85 5.63 3.60
CA ASN A 280 4.31 6.46 2.48
C ASN A 280 5.67 7.12 2.77
N ALA A 281 5.88 7.63 3.98
CA ALA A 281 7.16 8.17 4.41
C ALA A 281 8.27 7.11 4.35
N LEU A 282 8.00 5.90 4.86
CA LEU A 282 8.94 4.77 4.78
C LEU A 282 9.22 4.35 3.33
N ASP A 283 8.26 4.48 2.42
CA ASP A 283 8.49 4.19 1.00
C ASP A 283 9.37 5.26 0.33
N ALA A 284 9.21 6.52 0.72
CA ALA A 284 9.93 7.64 0.14
C ALA A 284 11.41 7.70 0.56
N VAL A 285 11.74 7.29 1.77
CA VAL A 285 13.13 7.35 2.25
C VAL A 285 14.02 6.30 1.59
N ALA A 286 15.29 6.64 1.39
CA ALA A 286 16.33 5.71 0.98
C ALA A 286 16.68 4.73 2.13
N GLU A 287 17.58 3.76 1.86
CA GLU A 287 18.17 2.94 2.92
C GLU A 287 18.84 3.82 3.98
N SER A 288 18.64 3.49 5.25
CA SER A 288 19.08 4.27 6.41
C SER A 288 18.46 5.68 6.50
N GLY A 289 17.30 5.89 5.87
CA GLY A 289 16.54 7.12 5.97
C GLY A 289 15.87 7.31 7.33
N ARG A 290 15.19 8.47 7.52
CA ARG A 290 14.56 8.84 8.78
C ARG A 290 13.13 9.30 8.57
N VAL A 291 12.25 8.85 9.46
CA VAL A 291 10.86 9.29 9.59
C VAL A 291 10.62 9.75 11.02
N ASP A 292 10.24 11.01 11.21
CA ASP A 292 9.96 11.60 12.51
C ASP A 292 8.45 11.86 12.64
N VAL A 293 7.84 11.31 13.68
CA VAL A 293 6.43 11.57 14.03
C VAL A 293 6.40 12.38 15.32
N SER A 294 5.78 13.56 15.26
CA SER A 294 5.67 14.43 16.43
C SER A 294 4.27 15.02 16.54
N ALA A 295 3.89 15.45 17.76
CA ALA A 295 2.65 16.16 17.98
C ALA A 295 2.86 17.37 18.91
N THR A 296 2.05 18.40 18.68
CA THR A 296 1.99 19.60 19.51
C THR A 296 0.54 19.98 19.76
N CYS A 297 0.25 20.54 20.94
CA CYS A 297 -1.04 21.14 21.22
C CYS A 297 -1.01 22.62 20.81
N GLU A 298 -1.89 23.03 19.90
CA GLU A 298 -2.00 24.41 19.40
C GLU A 298 -3.43 24.93 19.64
N ARG A 299 -3.61 25.80 20.62
CA ARG A 299 -4.92 26.36 21.03
C ARG A 299 -5.95 25.24 21.34
N GLN A 300 -6.90 24.99 20.45
CA GLN A 300 -7.97 23.99 20.59
C GLN A 300 -7.79 22.78 19.69
N SER A 301 -6.58 22.56 19.19
CA SER A 301 -6.27 21.47 18.24
C SER A 301 -4.98 20.80 18.63
N VAL A 302 -4.87 19.53 18.28
CA VAL A 302 -3.61 18.80 18.27
C VAL A 302 -3.10 18.73 16.82
N VAL A 303 -1.85 19.12 16.66
CA VAL A 303 -1.17 19.06 15.35
C VAL A 303 -0.18 17.91 15.36
N VAL A 304 -0.43 16.91 14.53
CA VAL A 304 0.49 15.79 14.30
C VAL A 304 1.29 16.06 13.03
N ARG A 305 2.60 15.86 13.09
CA ARG A 305 3.52 16.00 11.95
C ARG A 305 4.19 14.67 11.68
N VAL A 306 4.16 14.25 10.41
CA VAL A 306 4.94 13.12 9.90
C VAL A 306 5.95 13.69 8.92
N VAL A 307 7.22 13.59 9.25
CA VAL A 307 8.32 14.17 8.49
C VAL A 307 9.24 13.07 7.99
N ASP A 308 9.56 13.06 6.72
CA ASP A 308 10.55 12.17 6.13
C ASP A 308 11.70 12.95 5.49
N ASN A 309 12.85 12.30 5.35
CA ASN A 309 14.02 12.84 4.67
C ASN A 309 14.18 12.29 3.24
N GLY A 310 13.09 11.94 2.59
CA GLY A 310 13.03 11.44 1.22
C GLY A 310 13.34 12.51 0.16
N PRO A 311 13.17 12.17 -1.13
CA PRO A 311 13.51 13.04 -2.25
C PRO A 311 12.61 14.29 -2.36
N GLY A 312 11.51 14.32 -1.61
CA GLY A 312 10.50 15.37 -1.71
C GLY A 312 9.45 15.10 -2.78
N ILE A 313 8.43 15.96 -2.80
CA ILE A 313 7.32 15.95 -3.76
C ILE A 313 7.46 17.16 -4.67
N PRO A 314 7.66 16.98 -6.00
CA PRO A 314 7.71 18.08 -6.94
C PRO A 314 6.45 18.95 -6.89
N GLU A 315 6.61 20.26 -7.01
CA GLU A 315 5.50 21.22 -6.89
C GLU A 315 4.38 20.96 -7.91
N GLN A 316 4.76 20.52 -9.11
CA GLN A 316 3.84 20.27 -10.23
C GLN A 316 2.82 19.17 -9.93
N ILE A 317 3.16 18.21 -9.05
CA ILE A 317 2.28 17.08 -8.70
C ILE A 317 1.67 17.20 -7.30
N ARG A 318 2.06 18.23 -6.52
CA ARG A 318 1.65 18.37 -5.10
C ARG A 318 0.14 18.40 -4.91
N GLN A 319 -0.61 18.97 -5.85
CA GLN A 319 -2.08 18.97 -5.81
C GLN A 319 -2.68 17.60 -6.19
N GLN A 320 -1.98 16.83 -7.01
CA GLN A 320 -2.46 15.54 -7.53
C GLN A 320 -2.19 14.36 -6.60
N ILE A 321 -1.31 14.50 -5.60
CA ILE A 321 -0.94 13.39 -4.70
C ILE A 321 -2.13 12.82 -3.92
N PHE A 322 -3.20 13.60 -3.78
CA PHE A 322 -4.45 13.19 -3.13
C PHE A 322 -5.50 12.67 -4.11
N ASP A 323 -5.21 12.65 -5.42
CA ASP A 323 -6.15 12.13 -6.41
C ASP A 323 -6.15 10.59 -6.38
N PRO A 324 -7.31 9.95 -6.51
CA PRO A 324 -7.39 8.49 -6.54
C PRO A 324 -6.50 7.91 -7.64
N PHE A 325 -5.77 6.83 -7.31
CA PHE A 325 -4.84 6.12 -8.19
C PHE A 325 -3.61 6.90 -8.65
N PHE A 326 -3.42 8.12 -8.18
CA PHE A 326 -2.20 8.85 -8.47
C PHE A 326 -1.02 8.23 -7.70
N THR A 327 0.01 7.82 -8.41
CA THR A 327 1.24 7.26 -7.83
C THR A 327 2.45 7.56 -8.70
N THR A 328 3.57 7.88 -8.06
CA THR A 328 4.89 8.00 -8.68
C THR A 328 5.73 6.74 -8.52
N LYS A 329 5.21 5.73 -7.79
CA LYS A 329 5.88 4.44 -7.60
C LYS A 329 5.79 3.61 -8.88
N ALA A 330 6.77 2.73 -9.10
CA ALA A 330 6.76 1.83 -10.24
C ALA A 330 5.45 1.00 -10.29
N VAL A 331 5.03 0.65 -11.50
CA VAL A 331 3.84 -0.17 -11.73
C VAL A 331 3.88 -1.41 -10.83
N GLY A 332 2.84 -1.57 -10.04
CA GLY A 332 2.76 -2.68 -9.10
C GLY A 332 3.27 -2.40 -7.68
N LYS A 333 3.95 -1.31 -7.41
CA LYS A 333 4.48 -0.96 -6.07
C LYS A 333 3.65 0.07 -5.30
N GLY A 334 2.68 0.71 -5.94
CA GLY A 334 1.79 1.69 -5.30
C GLY A 334 0.40 1.61 -5.91
N THR A 335 -0.64 1.65 -5.07
CA THR A 335 -2.05 1.65 -5.48
C THR A 335 -2.57 3.03 -5.82
N GLY A 336 -1.88 4.09 -5.35
CA GLY A 336 -2.34 5.46 -5.48
C GLY A 336 -3.60 5.81 -4.67
N LEU A 337 -4.03 4.91 -3.76
CA LEU A 337 -5.23 5.12 -2.94
C LEU A 337 -4.93 5.67 -1.55
N GLY A 338 -3.70 5.48 -1.02
CA GLY A 338 -3.39 5.78 0.37
C GLY A 338 -3.64 7.23 0.78
N LEU A 339 -3.22 8.21 -0.01
CA LEU A 339 -3.43 9.64 0.29
C LEU A 339 -4.86 10.12 0.00
N ASP A 340 -5.55 9.53 -0.97
CA ASP A 340 -6.99 9.79 -1.17
C ASP A 340 -7.81 9.32 0.03
N ILE A 341 -7.51 8.12 0.56
CA ILE A 341 -8.11 7.61 1.80
C ILE A 341 -7.83 8.58 2.95
N VAL A 342 -6.58 9.03 3.12
CA VAL A 342 -6.22 10.01 4.15
C VAL A 342 -7.08 11.27 4.02
N ARG A 343 -7.20 11.86 2.84
CA ARG A 343 -8.00 13.08 2.61
C ARG A 343 -9.46 12.91 3.05
N ARG A 344 -10.06 11.77 2.73
CA ARG A 344 -11.45 11.46 3.12
C ARG A 344 -11.60 11.26 4.62
N LEU A 345 -10.71 10.48 5.22
CA LEU A 345 -10.75 10.22 6.67
C LEU A 345 -10.50 11.50 7.46
N ILE A 346 -9.64 12.38 6.99
CA ILE A 346 -9.41 13.73 7.56
C ILE A 346 -10.71 14.54 7.55
N SER A 347 -11.42 14.59 6.41
CA SER A 347 -12.69 15.31 6.32
C SER A 347 -13.77 14.71 7.23
N HIS A 348 -13.80 13.37 7.38
CA HIS A 348 -14.79 12.71 8.24
C HIS A 348 -14.51 12.92 9.74
N ASN A 349 -13.27 13.16 10.11
CA ASN A 349 -12.87 13.47 11.50
C ASN A 349 -12.88 14.98 11.84
N ASP A 350 -13.52 15.82 11.03
CA ASP A 350 -13.49 17.29 11.19
C ASP A 350 -12.05 17.85 11.32
N ALA A 351 -11.10 17.21 10.68
CA ALA A 351 -9.68 17.53 10.73
C ALA A 351 -9.22 18.25 9.45
N ALA A 352 -7.97 18.71 9.43
CA ALA A 352 -7.34 19.29 8.26
C ALA A 352 -5.97 18.64 8.02
N ILE A 353 -5.56 18.55 6.75
CA ILE A 353 -4.23 18.09 6.35
C ILE A 353 -3.58 19.09 5.42
N ASP A 354 -2.31 19.32 5.64
CA ASP A 354 -1.45 20.12 4.76
C ASP A 354 -0.14 19.40 4.50
N VAL A 355 0.56 19.76 3.38
CA VAL A 355 1.81 19.18 2.99
C VAL A 355 2.82 20.25 2.57
N GLU A 356 3.96 20.24 3.23
CA GLU A 356 5.14 20.98 2.81
C GLU A 356 6.23 20.02 2.37
N SER A 357 6.81 20.27 1.19
CA SER A 357 7.82 19.36 0.67
C SER A 357 8.89 20.11 -0.14
N ALA A 358 10.13 19.71 0.15
CA ALA A 358 11.34 20.10 -0.56
C ALA A 358 12.27 18.86 -0.64
N PRO A 359 13.25 18.83 -1.54
CA PRO A 359 14.25 17.77 -1.58
C PRO A 359 14.91 17.58 -0.20
N GLY A 360 14.87 16.35 0.32
CA GLY A 360 15.40 16.00 1.63
C GLY A 360 14.43 16.23 2.81
N ARG A 361 13.21 16.72 2.55
CA ARG A 361 12.20 16.89 3.61
C ARG A 361 10.80 16.93 3.05
N THR A 362 9.96 15.99 3.44
CA THR A 362 8.50 16.08 3.25
C THR A 362 7.84 16.08 4.63
N GLU A 363 6.92 17.01 4.86
CA GLU A 363 6.13 17.09 6.09
C GLU A 363 4.65 17.04 5.75
N PHE A 364 3.95 16.04 6.28
CA PHE A 364 2.50 16.04 6.36
C PHE A 364 2.07 16.54 7.75
N ARG A 365 1.21 17.55 7.77
CA ARG A 365 0.68 18.18 8.97
C ARG A 365 -0.81 17.90 9.08
N VAL A 366 -1.21 17.18 10.12
CA VAL A 366 -2.61 16.85 10.41
C VAL A 366 -3.06 17.62 11.64
N VAL A 367 -4.15 18.38 11.51
CA VAL A 367 -4.75 19.19 12.57
C VAL A 367 -6.05 18.54 13.01
N LEU A 368 -6.14 18.14 14.29
CA LEU A 368 -7.27 17.42 14.87
C LEU A 368 -7.92 18.22 15.98
N PRO A 369 -9.27 18.24 16.09
CA PRO A 369 -9.96 18.88 17.21
C PRO A 369 -9.71 18.13 18.52
N ILE A 370 -9.50 18.85 19.60
CA ILE A 370 -9.41 18.28 20.96
C ILE A 370 -10.80 17.77 21.37
N ALA A 371 -10.85 16.64 22.06
CA ALA A 371 -12.08 16.14 22.65
C ALA A 371 -12.51 17.04 23.81
N ASP A 372 -13.76 17.54 23.77
CA ASP A 372 -14.32 18.35 24.87
C ASP A 372 -14.38 17.54 26.18
N ALA A 373 -13.87 18.13 27.27
CA ALA A 373 -13.86 17.50 28.60
C ALA A 373 -15.27 17.12 29.13
N ARG A 374 -16.34 17.60 28.49
CA ARG A 374 -17.73 17.30 28.86
C ARG A 374 -18.24 15.94 28.39
N THR A 375 -17.60 15.31 27.40
CA THR A 375 -18.02 14.02 26.85
C THR A 375 -17.48 12.82 27.64
N THR A 376 -16.41 13.05 28.43
CA THR A 376 -15.76 11.98 29.22
C THR A 376 -16.52 11.66 30.52
N ALA A 377 -17.41 12.52 30.99
CA ALA A 377 -18.16 12.36 32.26
C ALA A 377 -19.48 11.60 32.11
N ALA A 378 -19.87 11.21 30.89
CA ALA A 378 -21.15 10.50 30.64
C ALA A 378 -21.00 8.99 30.46
N GLN A 379 -19.78 8.43 30.59
CA GLN A 379 -19.47 7.00 30.41
C GLN A 379 -18.72 6.37 31.60
N SER A 380 -18.66 7.07 32.75
CA SER A 380 -18.15 6.48 34.01
C SER A 380 -19.28 6.14 34.98
#